data_c6cb588cb5d225464b22af14e321217e
#
_entry.id   c6cb588cb5d225464b22af14e321217e
#
_cell.length_a   1.000
_cell.length_b   1.000
_cell.length_c   1.000
_cell.angle_alpha   90.00
_cell.angle_beta   90.00
_cell.angle_gamma   90.00
#
_symmetry.space_group_name_H-M   'P 1'
#
loop_
_entity.id
_entity.type
_entity.pdbx_description
1 polymer ?
#
loop_
_entity_poly.entity_id
_entity_poly.type
_entity_poly.pdbx_seq_one_letter_code
_entity_poly.pdbx_strand_id
1 'polypeptide(L)'
;MTQDLDGYKIVVAPMLYMFRAGFEDKVRKFVENGGTFILTYWSGVVDENDLCVLGGTPGGLMDVMGLRSTEIDGLYDGESNTVKAVVGDVAYKCEHLCQLVDVKTAEPLFVYGEDFYAGTPAMTVNEFGKGKAYYVCADSEQKFYDDVYAEIVAKAGVEKPLKQHIPEGIEVSTRQGENVEYVFIQNFNKVPTAFTPELDGAEVLFGEVTGEMKPFSTIILKNNMGS
;
A
#
# COMPACT_ATOMS: atom_id res chain seq x y z
N MET A 1 -4.19 -17.66 -8.61
CA MET A 1 -3.00 -16.81 -8.80
C MET A 1 -1.84 -17.71 -9.22
N THR A 2 -1.33 -17.56 -10.43
CA THR A 2 -0.29 -18.45 -10.98
C THR A 2 1.13 -17.97 -10.64
N GLN A 3 1.29 -16.70 -10.29
CA GLN A 3 2.59 -16.08 -10.04
C GLN A 3 3.00 -16.22 -8.57
N ASP A 4 4.27 -16.55 -8.30
CA ASP A 4 4.85 -16.50 -6.97
C ASP A 4 5.13 -15.06 -6.55
N LEU A 5 5.22 -14.84 -5.23
CA LEU A 5 5.49 -13.53 -4.66
C LEU A 5 6.99 -13.30 -4.36
N ASP A 6 7.82 -14.32 -4.54
CA ASP A 6 9.23 -14.32 -4.14
C ASP A 6 10.09 -13.22 -4.83
N GLY A 7 9.62 -12.67 -5.95
CA GLY A 7 10.30 -11.57 -6.67
C GLY A 7 10.01 -10.16 -6.14
N TYR A 8 9.12 -10.03 -5.15
CA TYR A 8 8.70 -8.73 -4.62
C TYR A 8 9.26 -8.49 -3.21
N LYS A 9 9.54 -7.22 -2.88
CA LYS A 9 9.85 -6.80 -1.51
C LYS A 9 8.60 -6.45 -0.73
N ILE A 10 7.62 -5.85 -1.42
CA ILE A 10 6.33 -5.45 -0.86
C ILE A 10 5.21 -5.96 -1.75
N VAL A 11 4.17 -6.50 -1.14
CA VAL A 11 2.91 -6.86 -1.81
C VAL A 11 1.77 -6.15 -1.08
N VAL A 12 0.94 -5.42 -1.82
CA VAL A 12 -0.23 -4.71 -1.30
C VAL A 12 -1.49 -5.36 -1.85
N ALA A 13 -2.42 -5.70 -0.99
CA ALA A 13 -3.70 -6.30 -1.33
C ALA A 13 -4.85 -5.45 -0.74
N PRO A 14 -5.24 -4.35 -1.41
CA PRO A 14 -6.30 -3.48 -0.93
C PRO A 14 -7.66 -4.13 -1.13
N MET A 15 -8.49 -4.17 -0.06
CA MET A 15 -9.86 -4.70 -0.09
C MET A 15 -9.97 -6.02 -0.86
N LEU A 16 -9.03 -6.94 -0.62
CA LEU A 16 -9.05 -8.24 -1.29
C LEU A 16 -10.13 -9.13 -0.66
N TYR A 17 -11.37 -8.87 -1.01
CA TYR A 17 -12.57 -9.47 -0.45
C TYR A 17 -12.56 -11.00 -0.51
N MET A 18 -12.18 -11.55 -1.66
CA MET A 18 -12.16 -12.98 -1.94
C MET A 18 -10.73 -13.52 -1.98
N PHE A 19 -10.45 -14.54 -1.19
CA PHE A 19 -9.22 -15.31 -1.32
C PHE A 19 -9.48 -16.57 -2.17
N ARG A 20 -8.64 -16.78 -3.18
CA ARG A 20 -8.65 -18.02 -3.96
C ARG A 20 -7.73 -19.05 -3.31
N ALA A 21 -8.10 -20.32 -3.48
CA ALA A 21 -7.32 -21.44 -2.93
C ALA A 21 -5.81 -21.31 -3.17
N GLY A 22 -5.02 -21.47 -2.11
CA GLY A 22 -3.56 -21.37 -2.12
C GLY A 22 -2.99 -19.94 -2.10
N PHE A 23 -3.82 -18.90 -2.03
CA PHE A 23 -3.34 -17.53 -1.88
C PHE A 23 -2.70 -17.32 -0.51
N GLU A 24 -3.35 -17.81 0.54
CA GLU A 24 -2.91 -17.69 1.92
C GLU A 24 -1.54 -18.34 2.15
N ASP A 25 -1.31 -19.51 1.55
CA ASP A 25 -0.01 -20.21 1.65
C ASP A 25 1.10 -19.41 0.97
N LYS A 26 0.82 -18.77 -0.16
CA LYS A 26 1.79 -17.91 -0.85
C LYS A 26 2.14 -16.68 -0.02
N VAL A 27 1.13 -16.01 0.56
CA VAL A 27 1.36 -14.86 1.44
C VAL A 27 2.15 -15.27 2.67
N ARG A 28 1.79 -16.39 3.30
CA ARG A 28 2.51 -16.93 4.47
C ARG A 28 3.97 -17.14 4.17
N LYS A 29 4.28 -17.90 3.11
CA LYS A 29 5.65 -18.16 2.66
C LYS A 29 6.40 -16.87 2.34
N PHE A 30 5.75 -15.92 1.67
CA PHE A 30 6.33 -14.63 1.32
C PHE A 30 6.76 -13.83 2.55
N VAL A 31 5.86 -13.71 3.55
CA VAL A 31 6.17 -12.97 4.79
C VAL A 31 7.20 -13.73 5.63
N GLU A 32 7.06 -15.05 5.78
CA GLU A 32 8.05 -15.87 6.49
C GLU A 32 9.48 -15.67 5.98
N ASN A 33 9.63 -15.50 4.67
CA ASN A 33 10.94 -15.32 4.02
C ASN A 33 11.46 -13.86 4.06
N GLY A 34 10.73 -12.91 4.65
CA GLY A 34 11.18 -11.55 4.83
C GLY A 34 10.44 -10.51 3.98
N GLY A 35 9.40 -10.92 3.26
CA GLY A 35 8.55 -10.01 2.49
C GLY A 35 7.70 -9.10 3.39
N THR A 36 7.35 -7.94 2.87
CA THR A 36 6.40 -7.02 3.51
C THR A 36 5.04 -7.15 2.85
N PHE A 37 4.02 -7.54 3.59
CA PHE A 37 2.65 -7.68 3.10
C PHE A 37 1.74 -6.64 3.73
N ILE A 38 0.95 -5.93 2.92
CA ILE A 38 -0.03 -4.95 3.38
C ILE A 38 -1.41 -5.41 2.93
N LEU A 39 -2.28 -5.64 3.89
CA LEU A 39 -3.67 -5.98 3.69
C LEU A 39 -4.55 -4.86 4.25
N THR A 40 -5.66 -4.55 3.59
CA THR A 40 -6.56 -3.54 4.12
C THR A 40 -7.87 -4.16 4.59
N TYR A 41 -8.68 -3.34 5.23
CA TYR A 41 -10.03 -3.69 5.67
C TYR A 41 -10.81 -4.45 4.60
N TRP A 42 -11.83 -5.18 5.04
CA TRP A 42 -12.76 -5.94 4.20
C TRP A 42 -12.08 -6.96 3.27
N SER A 43 -11.04 -7.61 3.79
CA SER A 43 -10.28 -8.62 3.06
C SER A 43 -10.47 -10.02 3.64
N GLY A 44 -10.40 -11.05 2.77
CA GLY A 44 -10.52 -12.45 3.16
C GLY A 44 -11.87 -12.79 3.79
N VAL A 45 -12.94 -12.20 3.27
CA VAL A 45 -14.32 -12.40 3.78
C VAL A 45 -14.93 -13.67 3.22
N VAL A 46 -14.65 -13.98 1.96
CA VAL A 46 -15.20 -15.14 1.25
C VAL A 46 -14.11 -15.96 0.55
N ASP A 47 -14.43 -17.21 0.26
CA ASP A 47 -13.64 -18.08 -0.61
C ASP A 47 -13.97 -17.88 -2.10
N GLU A 48 -13.38 -18.69 -2.98
CA GLU A 48 -13.58 -18.63 -4.43
C GLU A 48 -15.01 -18.98 -4.89
N ASN A 49 -15.86 -19.48 -4.03
CA ASN A 49 -17.27 -19.79 -4.30
C ASN A 49 -18.22 -18.75 -3.68
N ASP A 50 -17.67 -17.62 -3.22
CA ASP A 50 -18.40 -16.55 -2.52
C ASP A 50 -19.06 -17.02 -1.20
N LEU A 51 -18.47 -18.04 -0.55
CA LEU A 51 -18.90 -18.52 0.75
C LEU A 51 -18.08 -17.82 1.85
N CYS A 52 -18.77 -17.29 2.84
CA CYS A 52 -18.13 -16.66 4.00
C CYS A 52 -17.18 -17.62 4.70
N VAL A 53 -15.96 -17.12 4.96
CA VAL A 53 -14.96 -17.91 5.70
C VAL A 53 -15.39 -18.07 7.15
N LEU A 54 -15.52 -19.33 7.59
CA LEU A 54 -15.86 -19.62 8.98
C LEU A 54 -14.66 -19.38 9.89
N GLY A 55 -14.92 -18.83 11.08
CA GLY A 55 -13.89 -18.61 12.10
C GLY A 55 -13.34 -17.19 12.16
N GLY A 56 -13.67 -16.32 11.24
CA GLY A 56 -13.32 -14.90 11.23
C GLY A 56 -12.42 -14.48 10.07
N THR A 57 -12.25 -13.18 9.95
CA THR A 57 -11.48 -12.53 8.89
C THR A 57 -10.23 -11.84 9.43
N PRO A 58 -9.20 -11.66 8.60
CA PRO A 58 -9.04 -12.16 7.23
C PRO A 58 -8.85 -13.69 7.20
N GLY A 59 -9.71 -14.38 6.47
CA GLY A 59 -9.71 -15.83 6.40
C GLY A 59 -8.35 -16.40 6.02
N GLY A 60 -7.89 -17.44 6.76
CA GLY A 60 -6.61 -18.11 6.48
C GLY A 60 -5.33 -17.28 6.76
N LEU A 61 -5.45 -15.97 7.04
CA LEU A 61 -4.30 -15.07 7.31
C LEU A 61 -4.32 -14.43 8.69
N MET A 62 -5.24 -14.80 9.57
CA MET A 62 -5.34 -14.20 10.92
C MET A 62 -4.05 -14.35 11.75
N ASP A 63 -3.31 -15.43 11.59
CA ASP A 63 -2.03 -15.65 12.25
C ASP A 63 -0.91 -14.81 11.65
N VAL A 64 -0.87 -14.68 10.32
CA VAL A 64 0.10 -13.82 9.62
C VAL A 64 -0.14 -12.35 9.98
N MET A 65 -1.41 -11.93 10.01
CA MET A 65 -1.80 -10.56 10.41
C MET A 65 -1.71 -10.32 11.93
N GLY A 66 -1.69 -11.38 12.73
CA GLY A 66 -1.65 -11.31 14.19
C GLY A 66 -2.92 -10.73 14.81
N LEU A 67 -4.05 -10.81 14.11
CA LEU A 67 -5.33 -10.22 14.53
C LEU A 67 -6.53 -11.01 13.98
N ARG A 68 -7.71 -10.65 14.48
CA ARG A 68 -9.00 -11.09 13.95
C ARG A 68 -9.94 -9.90 13.88
N SER A 69 -10.64 -9.74 12.75
CA SER A 69 -11.72 -8.76 12.65
C SER A 69 -12.94 -9.23 13.44
N THR A 70 -13.56 -8.30 14.15
CA THR A 70 -14.73 -8.57 15.00
C THR A 70 -15.97 -7.86 14.49
N GLU A 71 -15.83 -6.64 13.97
CA GLU A 71 -16.95 -5.81 13.57
C GLU A 71 -16.51 -4.85 12.44
N ILE A 72 -17.47 -4.36 11.69
CA ILE A 72 -17.31 -3.32 10.69
C ILE A 72 -18.34 -2.24 10.98
N ASP A 73 -17.87 -1.03 11.22
CA ASP A 73 -18.69 0.16 11.35
C ASP A 73 -18.65 0.95 10.04
N GLY A 74 -19.84 1.10 9.44
CA GLY A 74 -20.02 1.91 8.23
C GLY A 74 -20.47 3.30 8.61
N LEU A 75 -19.67 4.30 8.26
CA LEU A 75 -19.98 5.70 8.51
C LEU A 75 -20.91 6.25 7.41
N TYR A 76 -21.93 7.01 7.82
CA TYR A 76 -22.81 7.68 6.86
C TYR A 76 -22.15 8.87 6.19
N ASP A 77 -22.74 9.33 5.08
CA ASP A 77 -22.28 10.53 4.36
C ASP A 77 -22.16 11.74 5.29
N GLY A 78 -20.95 12.29 5.36
CA GLY A 78 -20.64 13.44 6.22
C GLY A 78 -20.17 13.07 7.63
N GLU A 79 -20.23 11.81 8.04
CA GLU A 79 -19.59 11.31 9.26
C GLU A 79 -18.12 10.97 8.99
N SER A 80 -17.33 11.07 10.04
CA SER A 80 -15.91 10.72 10.00
C SER A 80 -15.41 10.36 11.37
N ASN A 81 -14.34 9.60 11.43
CA ASN A 81 -13.55 9.36 12.63
C ASN A 81 -12.12 9.83 12.38
N THR A 82 -11.27 9.75 13.37
CA THR A 82 -9.84 10.05 13.26
C THR A 82 -9.01 8.79 13.49
N VAL A 83 -7.88 8.71 12.78
CA VAL A 83 -6.86 7.67 12.93
C VAL A 83 -5.62 8.34 13.50
N LYS A 84 -5.30 8.06 14.78
CA LYS A 84 -4.25 8.70 15.56
C LYS A 84 -3.05 7.79 15.69
N ALA A 85 -1.85 8.31 15.46
CA ALA A 85 -0.62 7.57 15.71
C ALA A 85 -0.49 7.21 17.20
N VAL A 86 -0.04 5.98 17.50
CA VAL A 86 0.24 5.55 18.88
C VAL A 86 1.44 6.29 19.45
N VAL A 87 2.38 6.68 18.58
CA VAL A 87 3.58 7.45 18.97
C VAL A 87 3.60 8.76 18.18
N GLY A 88 3.67 9.87 18.90
CA GLY A 88 3.63 11.22 18.30
C GLY A 88 2.22 11.82 18.24
N ASP A 89 2.08 12.97 17.59
CA ASP A 89 0.84 13.75 17.56
C ASP A 89 0.19 13.77 16.16
N VAL A 90 0.50 12.78 15.33
CA VAL A 90 -0.03 12.71 13.96
C VAL A 90 -1.43 12.07 13.98
N ALA A 91 -2.36 12.69 13.30
CA ALA A 91 -3.71 12.18 13.11
C ALA A 91 -4.20 12.44 11.69
N TYR A 92 -5.03 11.54 11.20
CA TYR A 92 -5.64 11.60 9.88
C TYR A 92 -7.15 11.39 9.99
N LYS A 93 -7.88 11.88 9.00
CA LYS A 93 -9.31 11.63 8.87
C LYS A 93 -9.55 10.26 8.26
N CYS A 94 -10.59 9.53 8.72
CA CYS A 94 -11.14 8.37 8.04
C CYS A 94 -12.65 8.51 7.86
N GLU A 95 -13.15 7.95 6.77
CA GLU A 95 -14.55 8.04 6.32
C GLU A 95 -15.01 6.66 5.85
N HIS A 96 -16.27 6.52 5.55
CA HIS A 96 -16.91 5.34 4.97
C HIS A 96 -16.86 4.06 5.81
N LEU A 97 -15.68 3.62 6.26
CA LEU A 97 -15.54 2.32 6.92
C LEU A 97 -14.44 2.31 7.97
N CYS A 98 -14.81 1.83 9.17
CA CYS A 98 -13.93 1.51 10.28
C CYS A 98 -14.10 0.03 10.67
N GLN A 99 -13.06 -0.78 10.47
CA GLN A 99 -13.07 -2.18 10.85
C GLN A 99 -12.44 -2.36 12.22
N LEU A 100 -13.16 -2.99 13.13
CA LEU A 100 -12.71 -3.28 14.48
C LEU A 100 -12.00 -4.62 14.51
N VAL A 101 -10.87 -4.69 15.21
CA VAL A 101 -10.02 -5.88 15.26
C VAL A 101 -9.59 -6.20 16.69
N ASP A 102 -9.56 -7.49 17.00
CA ASP A 102 -8.91 -8.04 18.19
C ASP A 102 -7.48 -8.43 17.83
N VAL A 103 -6.49 -7.72 18.37
CA VAL A 103 -5.08 -8.06 18.19
C VAL A 103 -4.68 -9.24 19.07
N LYS A 104 -3.81 -10.12 18.54
CA LYS A 104 -3.22 -11.24 19.26
C LYS A 104 -1.71 -11.09 19.39
N THR A 105 -1.02 -10.98 18.27
CA THR A 105 0.44 -10.79 18.20
C THR A 105 0.82 -9.50 17.51
N ALA A 106 -0.13 -8.87 16.79
CA ALA A 106 0.11 -7.60 16.13
C ALA A 106 0.21 -6.45 17.12
N GLU A 107 0.99 -5.44 16.76
CA GLU A 107 1.15 -4.19 17.50
C GLU A 107 0.39 -3.07 16.81
N PRO A 108 -0.44 -2.28 17.52
CA PRO A 108 -1.07 -1.10 16.97
C PRO A 108 -0.06 -0.01 16.61
N LEU A 109 -0.13 0.50 15.39
CA LEU A 109 0.60 1.68 14.94
C LEU A 109 -0.27 2.93 15.01
N PHE A 110 -1.57 2.76 14.73
CA PHE A 110 -2.59 3.80 14.84
C PHE A 110 -3.82 3.26 15.54
N VAL A 111 -4.56 4.15 16.20
CA VAL A 111 -5.81 3.86 16.90
C VAL A 111 -6.90 4.83 16.46
N TYR A 112 -8.17 4.40 16.58
CA TYR A 112 -9.31 5.28 16.36
C TYR A 112 -9.38 6.35 17.45
N GLY A 113 -9.76 7.56 17.07
CA GLY A 113 -9.79 8.71 17.96
C GLY A 113 -11.13 8.97 18.61
N GLU A 114 -12.20 8.48 18.02
CA GLU A 114 -13.58 8.84 18.38
C GLU A 114 -14.48 7.61 18.40
N ASP A 115 -15.74 7.82 18.82
CA ASP A 115 -16.77 6.80 18.95
C ASP A 115 -16.54 5.79 20.09
N PHE A 116 -17.45 4.79 20.25
CA PHE A 116 -17.39 3.77 21.30
C PHE A 116 -16.14 2.88 21.21
N TYR A 117 -15.50 2.84 20.06
CA TYR A 117 -14.26 2.10 19.80
C TYR A 117 -13.00 2.97 19.84
N ALA A 118 -13.08 4.20 20.33
CA ALA A 118 -11.90 5.06 20.49
C ALA A 118 -10.80 4.34 21.29
N GLY A 119 -9.56 4.46 20.79
CA GLY A 119 -8.39 3.78 21.35
C GLY A 119 -8.18 2.34 20.86
N THR A 120 -9.12 1.76 20.11
CA THR A 120 -8.89 0.46 19.46
C THR A 120 -8.06 0.59 18.18
N PRO A 121 -7.39 -0.49 17.72
CA PRO A 121 -6.46 -0.41 16.59
C PRO A 121 -7.14 0.01 15.27
N ALA A 122 -6.57 1.01 14.60
CA ALA A 122 -6.95 1.46 13.25
C ALA A 122 -5.92 1.04 12.19
N MET A 123 -4.68 0.76 12.59
CA MET A 123 -3.66 0.10 11.79
C MET A 123 -2.72 -0.68 12.68
N THR A 124 -2.30 -1.85 12.23
CA THR A 124 -1.39 -2.72 12.98
C THR A 124 -0.22 -3.19 12.13
N VAL A 125 0.83 -3.66 12.82
CA VAL A 125 1.93 -4.44 12.23
C VAL A 125 2.13 -5.71 13.02
N ASN A 126 2.37 -6.82 12.32
CA ASN A 126 2.76 -8.09 12.91
C ASN A 126 4.08 -8.56 12.34
N GLU A 127 4.99 -9.01 13.19
CA GLU A 127 6.18 -9.73 12.76
C GLU A 127 5.84 -11.20 12.57
N PHE A 128 6.09 -11.72 11.38
CA PHE A 128 5.82 -13.11 11.05
C PHE A 128 7.02 -13.69 10.29
N GLY A 129 7.67 -14.67 10.90
CA GLY A 129 8.94 -15.20 10.38
C GLY A 129 10.02 -14.11 10.33
N LYS A 130 10.52 -13.79 9.13
CA LYS A 130 11.51 -12.72 8.91
C LYS A 130 10.89 -11.43 8.36
N GLY A 131 9.61 -11.44 8.02
CA GLY A 131 8.91 -10.34 7.36
C GLY A 131 7.92 -9.63 8.27
N LYS A 132 7.15 -8.75 7.65
CA LYS A 132 6.15 -7.92 8.33
C LYS A 132 4.83 -7.93 7.58
N ALA A 133 3.74 -8.03 8.33
CA ALA A 133 2.39 -7.94 7.83
C ALA A 133 1.69 -6.73 8.44
N TYR A 134 1.24 -5.80 7.59
CA TYR A 134 0.51 -4.60 8.00
C TYR A 134 -0.96 -4.77 7.68
N TYR A 135 -1.83 -4.37 8.61
CA TYR A 135 -3.26 -4.36 8.40
C TYR A 135 -3.82 -2.95 8.60
N VAL A 136 -4.43 -2.38 7.55
CA VAL A 136 -5.09 -1.07 7.59
C VAL A 136 -6.57 -1.33 7.84
N CYS A 137 -7.11 -0.85 8.96
CA CYS A 137 -8.47 -1.14 9.40
C CYS A 137 -9.49 -0.08 8.93
N ALA A 138 -9.04 1.08 8.44
CA ALA A 138 -9.91 2.20 8.12
C ALA A 138 -9.71 2.69 6.69
N ASP A 139 -10.79 3.20 6.08
CA ASP A 139 -10.70 4.01 4.87
C ASP A 139 -10.29 5.43 5.24
N SER A 140 -9.02 5.74 5.02
CA SER A 140 -8.39 6.98 5.47
C SER A 140 -8.13 7.94 4.32
N GLU A 141 -7.92 9.21 4.64
CA GLU A 141 -7.56 10.23 3.65
C GLU A 141 -6.24 9.91 2.92
N GLN A 142 -6.06 10.45 1.72
CA GLN A 142 -4.89 10.19 0.87
C GLN A 142 -3.57 10.44 1.60
N LYS A 143 -3.50 11.50 2.41
CA LYS A 143 -2.29 11.83 3.17
C LYS A 143 -1.84 10.73 4.12
N PHE A 144 -2.76 9.96 4.71
CA PHE A 144 -2.42 8.78 5.53
C PHE A 144 -1.64 7.75 4.69
N TYR A 145 -2.16 7.43 3.51
CA TYR A 145 -1.50 6.45 2.64
C TYR A 145 -0.14 6.95 2.16
N ASP A 146 -0.03 8.23 1.78
CA ASP A 146 1.22 8.82 1.32
C ASP A 146 2.31 8.74 2.39
N ASP A 147 2.00 9.16 3.62
CA ASP A 147 2.97 9.19 4.72
C ASP A 147 3.33 7.76 5.18
N VAL A 148 2.34 6.91 5.42
CA VAL A 148 2.54 5.57 5.96
C VAL A 148 3.22 4.64 4.95
N TYR A 149 2.79 4.67 3.69
CA TYR A 149 3.38 3.82 2.67
C TYR A 149 4.79 4.27 2.30
N ALA A 150 5.06 5.59 2.32
CA ALA A 150 6.43 6.07 2.14
C ALA A 150 7.38 5.52 3.21
N GLU A 151 6.94 5.46 4.46
CA GLU A 151 7.71 4.88 5.56
C GLU A 151 7.92 3.37 5.39
N ILE A 152 6.87 2.62 5.04
CA ILE A 152 6.95 1.17 4.81
C ILE A 152 7.87 0.85 3.62
N VAL A 153 7.76 1.59 2.51
CA VAL A 153 8.60 1.46 1.32
C VAL A 153 10.06 1.70 1.65
N ALA A 154 10.36 2.74 2.45
CA ALA A 154 11.71 3.04 2.90
C ALA A 154 12.28 1.93 3.81
N LYS A 155 11.48 1.43 4.77
CA LYS A 155 11.89 0.32 5.67
C LYS A 155 12.13 -0.99 4.90
N ALA A 156 11.39 -1.24 3.84
CA ALA A 156 11.58 -2.42 2.98
C ALA A 156 12.76 -2.27 1.99
N GLY A 157 13.46 -1.14 2.01
CA GLY A 157 14.59 -0.89 1.12
C GLY A 157 14.22 -0.87 -0.36
N VAL A 158 13.02 -0.36 -0.68
CA VAL A 158 12.59 -0.14 -2.07
C VAL A 158 13.02 1.26 -2.47
N GLU A 159 13.82 1.35 -3.52
CA GLU A 159 14.27 2.63 -4.06
C GLU A 159 13.21 3.22 -4.99
N LYS A 160 13.05 4.55 -4.92
CA LYS A 160 12.19 5.28 -5.85
C LYS A 160 12.86 5.38 -7.22
N PRO A 161 12.11 5.30 -8.33
CA PRO A 161 12.66 5.46 -9.67
C PRO A 161 13.32 6.82 -9.91
N LEU A 162 12.81 7.86 -9.27
CA LEU A 162 13.40 9.20 -9.23
C LEU A 162 13.55 9.64 -7.76
N LYS A 163 14.72 10.20 -7.44
CA LYS A 163 15.02 10.67 -6.07
C LYS A 163 14.37 12.01 -5.75
N GLN A 164 14.08 12.81 -6.78
CA GLN A 164 13.44 14.11 -6.65
C GLN A 164 11.98 14.00 -6.18
N HIS A 165 11.45 15.12 -5.70
CA HIS A 165 10.03 15.23 -5.38
C HIS A 165 9.19 15.11 -6.66
N ILE A 166 8.17 14.27 -6.63
CA ILE A 166 7.24 14.06 -7.74
C ILE A 166 5.94 14.77 -7.36
N PRO A 167 5.49 15.77 -8.15
CA PRO A 167 4.24 16.48 -7.90
C PRO A 167 3.02 15.56 -7.98
N GLU A 168 1.96 15.92 -7.29
CA GLU A 168 0.68 15.25 -7.35
C GLU A 168 0.16 15.11 -8.80
N GLY A 169 -0.33 13.93 -9.14
CA GLY A 169 -0.80 13.58 -10.48
C GLY A 169 0.29 13.28 -11.50
N ILE A 170 1.56 13.36 -11.12
CA ILE A 170 2.66 12.78 -11.91
C ILE A 170 2.94 11.38 -11.39
N GLU A 171 2.91 10.39 -12.25
CA GLU A 171 3.28 9.02 -11.92
C GLU A 171 4.58 8.62 -12.60
N VAL A 172 5.39 7.85 -11.88
CA VAL A 172 6.67 7.35 -12.37
C VAL A 172 6.72 5.84 -12.20
N SER A 173 7.01 5.14 -13.29
CA SER A 173 7.20 3.69 -13.28
C SER A 173 8.43 3.30 -14.10
N THR A 174 8.99 2.13 -13.80
CA THR A 174 10.17 1.63 -14.51
C THR A 174 9.91 0.27 -15.14
N ARG A 175 10.69 -0.01 -16.18
CA ARG A 175 10.81 -1.33 -16.79
C ARG A 175 12.28 -1.62 -17.01
N GLN A 176 12.72 -2.78 -16.57
CA GLN A 176 14.10 -3.22 -16.74
C GLN A 176 14.21 -4.19 -17.91
N GLY A 177 15.21 -3.97 -18.75
CA GLY A 177 15.66 -4.89 -19.78
C GLY A 177 17.07 -5.38 -19.47
N GLU A 178 17.70 -6.04 -20.43
CA GLU A 178 19.09 -6.46 -20.32
C GLU A 178 20.01 -5.22 -20.43
N ASN A 179 20.67 -4.85 -19.31
CA ASN A 179 21.56 -3.68 -19.18
C ASN A 179 20.90 -2.31 -19.49
N VAL A 180 19.60 -2.21 -19.36
CA VAL A 180 18.86 -0.96 -19.60
C VAL A 180 17.66 -0.86 -18.68
N GLU A 181 17.41 0.36 -18.20
CA GLU A 181 16.18 0.71 -17.50
C GLU A 181 15.43 1.78 -18.29
N TYR A 182 14.13 1.61 -18.44
CA TYR A 182 13.22 2.61 -18.99
C TYR A 182 12.41 3.22 -17.87
N VAL A 183 12.39 4.55 -17.79
CA VAL A 183 11.58 5.31 -16.81
C VAL A 183 10.45 5.99 -17.56
N PHE A 184 9.23 5.67 -17.18
CA PHE A 184 8.00 6.26 -17.70
C PHE A 184 7.51 7.29 -16.72
N ILE A 185 7.36 8.53 -17.18
CA ILE A 185 6.86 9.66 -16.38
C ILE A 185 5.59 10.14 -17.06
N GLN A 186 4.47 10.12 -16.36
CA GLN A 186 3.13 10.37 -16.90
C GLN A 186 2.43 11.44 -16.09
N ASN A 187 1.88 12.45 -16.76
CA ASN A 187 1.03 13.45 -16.13
C ASN A 187 -0.44 13.04 -16.29
N PHE A 188 -1.10 12.68 -15.17
CA PHE A 188 -2.53 12.36 -15.12
C PHE A 188 -3.42 13.57 -14.83
N ASN A 189 -2.84 14.74 -14.60
CA ASN A 189 -3.58 15.95 -14.38
C ASN A 189 -4.27 16.46 -15.66
N LYS A 190 -5.42 17.10 -15.49
CA LYS A 190 -6.14 17.80 -16.56
C LYS A 190 -5.54 19.17 -16.89
N VAL A 191 -4.51 19.57 -16.15
CA VAL A 191 -3.81 20.85 -16.30
C VAL A 191 -2.31 20.62 -16.49
N PRO A 192 -1.59 21.58 -17.10
CA PRO A 192 -0.15 21.51 -17.15
C PRO A 192 0.44 21.47 -15.73
N THR A 193 1.46 20.65 -15.54
CA THR A 193 2.09 20.46 -14.23
C THR A 193 3.60 20.74 -14.33
N ALA A 194 4.08 21.67 -13.51
CA ALA A 194 5.50 22.02 -13.47
C ALA A 194 6.30 20.80 -12.97
N PHE A 195 7.11 20.23 -13.83
CA PHE A 195 7.98 19.12 -13.52
C PHE A 195 9.08 18.96 -14.56
N THR A 196 10.31 18.85 -14.09
CA THR A 196 11.49 18.54 -14.91
C THR A 196 12.18 17.33 -14.30
N PRO A 197 12.20 16.16 -14.96
CA PRO A 197 12.93 15.02 -14.46
C PRO A 197 14.44 15.28 -14.44
N GLU A 198 15.11 14.87 -13.37
CA GLU A 198 16.56 14.78 -13.32
C GLU A 198 16.99 13.66 -14.26
N LEU A 199 17.81 14.00 -15.27
CA LEU A 199 18.14 13.05 -16.32
C LEU A 199 19.33 12.14 -15.97
N ASP A 200 20.25 12.58 -15.10
CA ASP A 200 21.42 11.82 -14.65
C ASP A 200 22.15 11.05 -15.78
N GLY A 201 22.17 11.65 -16.98
CA GLY A 201 22.73 11.02 -18.18
C GLY A 201 21.76 10.14 -18.97
N ALA A 202 20.49 10.09 -18.62
CA ALA A 202 19.46 9.36 -19.36
C ALA A 202 19.22 9.96 -20.75
N GLU A 203 18.94 9.09 -21.71
CA GLU A 203 18.49 9.47 -23.05
C GLU A 203 16.96 9.69 -23.02
N VAL A 204 16.46 10.80 -23.56
CA VAL A 204 15.03 11.03 -23.75
C VAL A 204 14.58 10.31 -25.03
N LEU A 205 13.79 9.23 -24.87
CA LEU A 205 13.28 8.47 -26.03
C LEU A 205 11.97 9.03 -26.56
N PHE A 206 11.15 9.58 -25.68
CA PHE A 206 9.83 10.09 -26.03
C PHE A 206 9.45 11.28 -25.14
N GLY A 207 8.68 12.21 -25.70
CA GLY A 207 8.24 13.40 -25.01
C GLY A 207 9.27 14.53 -25.03
N GLU A 208 8.94 15.64 -24.41
CA GLU A 208 9.78 16.84 -24.33
C GLU A 208 10.01 17.22 -22.87
N VAL A 209 11.25 17.54 -22.51
CA VAL A 209 11.64 18.02 -21.19
C VAL A 209 11.75 19.56 -21.26
N THR A 210 10.64 20.23 -20.93
CA THR A 210 10.50 21.70 -21.09
C THR A 210 10.28 22.44 -19.78
N GLY A 211 10.35 21.76 -18.62
CA GLY A 211 10.03 22.34 -17.31
C GLY A 211 8.58 22.21 -16.91
N GLU A 212 7.71 21.87 -17.85
CA GLU A 212 6.28 21.65 -17.62
C GLU A 212 5.82 20.46 -18.46
N MET A 213 5.03 19.58 -17.85
CA MET A 213 4.38 18.47 -18.55
C MET A 213 2.95 18.87 -18.93
N LYS A 214 2.61 18.76 -20.21
CA LYS A 214 1.23 19.00 -20.70
C LYS A 214 0.24 18.01 -20.05
N PRO A 215 -1.07 18.35 -20.00
CA PRO A 215 -2.09 17.39 -19.55
C PRO A 215 -1.97 16.06 -20.30
N PHE A 216 -2.04 14.95 -19.56
CA PHE A 216 -2.00 13.58 -20.10
C PHE A 216 -0.78 13.28 -20.99
N SER A 217 0.33 14.01 -20.81
CA SER A 217 1.57 13.76 -21.55
C SER A 217 2.44 12.70 -20.86
N THR A 218 3.34 12.13 -21.65
CA THR A 218 4.30 11.13 -21.19
C THR A 218 5.70 11.52 -21.60
N ILE A 219 6.68 11.29 -20.72
CA ILE A 219 8.11 11.32 -21.03
C ILE A 219 8.65 9.90 -20.80
N ILE A 220 9.47 9.40 -21.70
CA ILE A 220 10.16 8.11 -21.53
C ILE A 220 11.65 8.36 -21.57
N LEU A 221 12.33 7.97 -20.51
CA LEU A 221 13.78 8.03 -20.38
C LEU A 221 14.37 6.63 -20.48
N LYS A 222 15.59 6.55 -21.02
CA LYS A 222 16.37 5.33 -21.08
C LYS A 222 17.69 5.53 -20.34
N ASN A 223 17.91 4.73 -19.32
CA ASN A 223 19.16 4.64 -18.57
C ASN A 223 19.93 3.40 -19.01
N ASN A 224 21.16 3.57 -19.45
CA ASN A 224 22.04 2.42 -19.64
C ASN A 224 22.60 2.02 -18.28
N MET A 225 22.28 0.81 -17.84
CA MET A 225 22.83 0.24 -16.62
C MET A 225 24.24 -0.23 -16.94
N GLY A 226 25.25 0.41 -16.31
CA GLY A 226 26.64 0.04 -16.51
C GLY A 226 26.86 -1.45 -16.21
N SER A 227 27.64 -2.08 -17.04
CA SER A 227 28.12 -3.47 -16.88
C SER A 227 29.03 -3.61 -15.68
#